data_b7a87410b8422155706740e475f35ca8
#
_entry.id   b7a87410b8422155706740e475f35ca8
#
_cell.length_a   1.000
_cell.length_b   1.000
_cell.length_c   1.000
_cell.angle_alpha   90.00
_cell.angle_beta   90.00
_cell.angle_gamma   90.00
#
_symmetry.space_group_name_H-M   'P 1'
#
loop_
_entity.id
_entity.type
_entity.pdbx_description
1 polymer ?
#
loop_
_entity_poly.entity_id
_entity_poly.type
_entity_poly.pdbx_seq_one_letter_code
_entity_poly.pdbx_strand_id
1 'polypeptide(L)'
;MSAVLDVIWHGLRDSFLMGWEVWWALVFGFAISAIVQAWVPRQRIESALSDGGVAPLARATGLGAASSSCSYAAIAIAKSLFSKGASAASALTFQFASTNLVWELGLVLWVLIGWQFTIAEYIGGIVMIVLMAVMLRLFVSPALEEQAREHARQADTGHQHHMAGEQMTWRQRLGSVSAWSDVAHNFRGDWQMLWKEITVGFLLAGFIAQLGNDVFNSLFLKHAPAGLGTIENVIVGPIIAVLSFVCSVGNVPLAAVLWSGGISFGGVMAFIFADLIVLPILAIYRKYYGTSFALRITALMFVTMVLAALAIDGVFHLIGVVPTTRPTRGDIFGSIQVNYKLALNALGVLLFAGLFWLTARRGVTDPVCGMKVDRSKAVTKSIGAETFSFCSQHCLHAFEAEPQRYSAGDGEPIEAKVAAHHGG
;
A
#
# COMPACT_ATOMS: atom_id res chain seq x y z
N MET A 1 -37.18 -8.59 8.22
CA MET A 1 -36.12 -9.59 8.26
C MET A 1 -35.62 -9.93 6.87
N SER A 2 -36.46 -10.07 5.86
CA SER A 2 -36.09 -10.28 4.44
C SER A 2 -35.23 -9.13 3.87
N ALA A 3 -35.62 -7.87 4.04
CA ALA A 3 -34.92 -6.72 3.50
C ALA A 3 -33.46 -6.57 4.02
N VAL A 4 -33.21 -6.91 5.29
CA VAL A 4 -31.83 -6.88 5.85
C VAL A 4 -30.99 -8.01 5.27
N LEU A 5 -31.55 -9.22 5.14
CA LEU A 5 -30.87 -10.34 4.53
C LEU A 5 -30.56 -10.09 3.05
N ASP A 6 -31.45 -9.42 2.33
CA ASP A 6 -31.24 -9.05 0.93
C ASP A 6 -30.08 -8.04 0.80
N VAL A 7 -30.02 -7.02 1.65
CA VAL A 7 -28.90 -6.06 1.67
C VAL A 7 -27.56 -6.76 1.96
N ILE A 8 -27.55 -7.67 2.95
CA ILE A 8 -26.34 -8.44 3.28
C ILE A 8 -25.91 -9.32 2.10
N TRP A 9 -26.85 -10.04 1.50
CA TRP A 9 -26.56 -10.91 0.35
C TRP A 9 -26.02 -10.12 -0.84
N HIS A 10 -26.67 -9.02 -1.21
CA HIS A 10 -26.23 -8.17 -2.31
C HIS A 10 -24.87 -7.51 -2.00
N GLY A 11 -24.65 -7.04 -0.78
CA GLY A 11 -23.39 -6.46 -0.36
C GLY A 11 -22.22 -7.46 -0.48
N LEU A 12 -22.39 -8.68 0.02
CA LEU A 12 -21.38 -9.74 -0.07
C LEU A 12 -21.14 -10.20 -1.52
N ARG A 13 -22.22 -10.39 -2.29
CA ARG A 13 -22.16 -10.77 -3.70
C ARG A 13 -21.38 -9.71 -4.51
N ASP A 14 -21.73 -8.46 -4.34
CA ASP A 14 -21.11 -7.35 -5.07
C ASP A 14 -19.63 -7.21 -4.69
N SER A 15 -19.28 -7.37 -3.41
CA SER A 15 -17.89 -7.43 -2.94
C SER A 15 -17.10 -8.54 -3.62
N PHE A 16 -17.68 -9.73 -3.69
CA PHE A 16 -17.02 -10.89 -4.34
C PHE A 16 -16.84 -10.68 -5.84
N LEU A 17 -17.87 -10.20 -6.55
CA LEU A 17 -17.82 -9.97 -7.99
C LEU A 17 -16.80 -8.92 -8.34
N MET A 18 -16.70 -7.83 -7.57
CA MET A 18 -15.67 -6.79 -7.75
C MET A 18 -14.27 -7.36 -7.51
N GLY A 19 -14.08 -8.15 -6.45
CA GLY A 19 -12.81 -8.84 -6.21
C GLY A 19 -12.42 -9.77 -7.36
N TRP A 20 -13.38 -10.50 -7.93
CA TRP A 20 -13.15 -11.35 -9.10
C TRP A 20 -12.78 -10.57 -10.36
N GLU A 21 -13.41 -9.42 -10.59
CA GLU A 21 -13.14 -8.56 -11.74
C GLU A 21 -11.68 -8.11 -11.80
N VAL A 22 -11.06 -7.85 -10.66
CA VAL A 22 -9.67 -7.34 -10.54
C VAL A 22 -8.66 -8.40 -10.07
N TRP A 23 -9.09 -9.64 -9.83
CA TRP A 23 -8.23 -10.69 -9.28
C TRP A 23 -6.91 -10.84 -10.03
N TRP A 24 -6.97 -10.96 -11.36
CA TRP A 24 -5.78 -11.08 -12.20
C TRP A 24 -4.85 -9.88 -12.08
N ALA A 25 -5.42 -8.65 -12.04
CA ALA A 25 -4.64 -7.42 -11.93
C ALA A 25 -3.90 -7.34 -10.59
N LEU A 26 -4.57 -7.73 -9.50
CA LEU A 26 -3.94 -7.84 -8.17
C LEU A 26 -2.80 -8.86 -8.17
N VAL A 27 -3.05 -10.07 -8.67
CA VAL A 27 -2.03 -11.14 -8.66
C VAL A 27 -0.83 -10.77 -9.52
N PHE A 28 -1.05 -10.27 -10.74
CA PHE A 28 0.06 -9.86 -11.61
C PHE A 28 0.78 -8.63 -11.07
N GLY A 29 0.04 -7.64 -10.53
CA GLY A 29 0.62 -6.47 -9.89
C GLY A 29 1.54 -6.85 -8.75
N PHE A 30 1.08 -7.66 -7.79
CA PHE A 30 1.91 -8.14 -6.68
C PHE A 30 3.06 -9.04 -7.12
N ALA A 31 2.88 -9.84 -8.19
CA ALA A 31 3.98 -10.64 -8.72
C ALA A 31 5.10 -9.79 -9.32
N ILE A 32 4.76 -8.72 -10.07
CA ILE A 32 5.74 -7.75 -10.58
C ILE A 32 6.43 -7.03 -9.42
N SER A 33 5.67 -6.56 -8.44
CA SER A 33 6.19 -5.94 -7.22
C SER A 33 7.19 -6.87 -6.50
N ALA A 34 6.82 -8.12 -6.29
CA ALA A 34 7.66 -9.12 -5.63
C ALA A 34 8.97 -9.40 -6.41
N ILE A 35 8.93 -9.42 -7.75
CA ILE A 35 10.13 -9.52 -8.60
C ILE A 35 11.05 -8.33 -8.35
N VAL A 36 10.52 -7.12 -8.38
CA VAL A 36 11.30 -5.91 -8.15
C VAL A 36 11.91 -5.90 -6.74
N GLN A 37 11.10 -6.19 -5.71
CA GLN A 37 11.57 -6.28 -4.32
C GLN A 37 12.68 -7.32 -4.13
N ALA A 38 12.56 -8.50 -4.77
CA ALA A 38 13.55 -9.57 -4.67
C ALA A 38 14.87 -9.24 -5.39
N TRP A 39 14.79 -8.52 -6.52
CA TRP A 39 15.93 -8.39 -7.44
C TRP A 39 16.60 -7.02 -7.39
N VAL A 40 16.00 -6.00 -6.75
CA VAL A 40 16.61 -4.68 -6.54
C VAL A 40 17.18 -4.59 -5.11
N PRO A 41 18.52 -4.48 -4.94
CA PRO A 41 19.14 -4.43 -3.61
C PRO A 41 18.79 -3.13 -2.86
N ARG A 42 18.31 -3.23 -1.62
CA ARG A 42 17.98 -2.07 -0.76
C ARG A 42 19.18 -1.14 -0.50
N GLN A 43 20.38 -1.69 -0.41
CA GLN A 43 21.60 -0.90 -0.21
C GLN A 43 21.86 0.11 -1.33
N ARG A 44 21.48 -0.20 -2.57
CA ARG A 44 21.53 0.75 -3.68
C ARG A 44 20.54 1.90 -3.52
N ILE A 45 19.42 1.64 -2.87
CA ILE A 45 18.40 2.66 -2.56
C ILE A 45 18.95 3.64 -1.52
N GLU A 46 19.54 3.13 -0.43
CA GLU A 46 20.06 3.94 0.67
C GLU A 46 21.23 4.84 0.22
N SER A 47 22.20 4.30 -0.53
CA SER A 47 23.37 5.05 -1.00
C SER A 47 23.07 6.14 -2.03
N ALA A 48 21.92 6.06 -2.71
CA ALA A 48 21.55 7.01 -3.75
C ALA A 48 20.82 8.26 -3.25
N LEU A 49 20.43 8.32 -1.96
CA LEU A 49 19.50 9.32 -1.42
C LEU A 49 20.09 10.23 -0.32
N SER A 50 21.40 10.17 -0.08
CA SER A 50 22.08 10.90 1.01
C SER A 50 22.21 12.42 0.78
N ASP A 51 22.09 12.90 -0.46
CA ASP A 51 22.33 14.31 -0.78
C ASP A 51 21.02 15.11 -0.91
N GLY A 52 21.05 16.43 -0.61
CA GLY A 52 19.93 17.35 -0.81
C GLY A 52 19.92 17.93 -2.22
N GLY A 53 18.79 17.93 -2.92
CA GLY A 53 18.64 18.55 -4.24
C GLY A 53 17.61 17.89 -5.15
N VAL A 54 17.57 18.28 -6.43
CA VAL A 54 16.63 17.73 -7.42
C VAL A 54 17.01 16.29 -7.83
N ALA A 55 18.30 16.00 -7.92
CA ALA A 55 18.77 14.67 -8.31
C ALA A 55 18.41 13.58 -7.27
N PRO A 56 18.58 13.79 -5.95
CA PRO A 56 18.05 12.87 -4.93
C PRO A 56 16.53 12.69 -4.99
N LEU A 57 15.77 13.76 -5.27
CA LEU A 57 14.31 13.66 -5.45
C LEU A 57 13.95 12.74 -6.61
N ALA A 58 14.58 12.91 -7.78
CA ALA A 58 14.35 12.06 -8.95
C ALA A 58 14.76 10.59 -8.68
N ARG A 59 15.87 10.38 -7.96
CA ARG A 59 16.30 9.04 -7.55
C ARG A 59 15.31 8.42 -6.55
N ALA A 60 14.84 9.20 -5.55
CA ALA A 60 13.84 8.76 -4.59
C ALA A 60 12.53 8.38 -5.29
N THR A 61 12.09 9.15 -6.30
CA THR A 61 10.92 8.83 -7.12
C THR A 61 11.11 7.51 -7.86
N GLY A 62 12.20 7.36 -8.60
CA GLY A 62 12.46 6.13 -9.36
C GLY A 62 12.61 4.89 -8.47
N LEU A 63 13.33 5.02 -7.35
CA LEU A 63 13.53 3.93 -6.41
C LEU A 63 12.26 3.60 -5.61
N GLY A 64 11.47 4.62 -5.26
CA GLY A 64 10.16 4.44 -4.63
C GLY A 64 9.22 3.66 -5.55
N ALA A 65 9.02 4.13 -6.78
CA ALA A 65 8.20 3.46 -7.78
C ALA A 65 8.66 2.01 -8.06
N ALA A 66 9.98 1.80 -8.11
CA ALA A 66 10.57 0.47 -8.29
C ALA A 66 10.44 -0.42 -7.05
N SER A 67 10.38 0.14 -5.83
CA SER A 67 10.26 -0.67 -4.61
C SER A 67 8.87 -1.26 -4.44
N SER A 68 7.84 -0.61 -5.00
CA SER A 68 6.44 -1.04 -4.99
C SER A 68 6.05 -1.61 -3.62
N SER A 69 6.15 -0.77 -2.59
CA SER A 69 5.93 -1.20 -1.21
C SER A 69 4.54 -0.79 -0.76
N CYS A 70 3.91 -1.59 0.11
CA CYS A 70 2.70 -1.12 0.78
C CYS A 70 2.98 0.13 1.63
N SER A 71 1.95 0.91 1.92
CA SER A 71 2.07 2.19 2.64
C SER A 71 2.85 2.04 3.96
N TYR A 72 2.64 0.96 4.71
CA TYR A 72 3.37 0.70 5.97
C TYR A 72 4.86 0.41 5.76
N ALA A 73 5.19 -0.41 4.75
CA ALA A 73 6.59 -0.71 4.42
C ALA A 73 7.29 0.54 3.84
N ALA A 74 6.59 1.32 3.00
CA ALA A 74 7.07 2.58 2.47
C ALA A 74 7.45 3.57 3.59
N ILE A 75 6.61 3.68 4.64
CA ILE A 75 6.88 4.54 5.81
C ILE A 75 8.09 4.03 6.60
N ALA A 76 8.23 2.72 6.79
CA ALA A 76 9.37 2.14 7.50
C ALA A 76 10.69 2.38 6.76
N ILE A 77 10.68 2.24 5.42
CA ILE A 77 11.84 2.54 4.58
C ILE A 77 12.13 4.05 4.61
N ALA A 78 11.12 4.90 4.44
CA ALA A 78 11.27 6.36 4.49
C ALA A 78 11.85 6.82 5.84
N LYS A 79 11.39 6.24 6.96
CA LYS A 79 11.97 6.47 8.29
C LYS A 79 13.44 6.07 8.34
N SER A 80 13.80 4.89 7.83
CA SER A 80 15.18 4.40 7.80
C SER A 80 16.09 5.32 6.95
N LEU A 81 15.63 5.77 5.79
CA LEU A 81 16.33 6.73 4.95
C LEU A 81 16.53 8.07 5.69
N PHE A 82 15.49 8.56 6.33
CA PHE A 82 15.49 9.82 7.07
C PHE A 82 16.43 9.77 8.28
N SER A 83 16.41 8.70 9.08
CA SER A 83 17.31 8.52 10.22
C SER A 83 18.78 8.43 9.81
N LYS A 84 19.07 7.91 8.61
CA LYS A 84 20.42 7.80 8.02
C LYS A 84 20.90 9.06 7.30
N GLY A 85 20.10 10.14 7.28
CA GLY A 85 20.54 11.44 6.77
C GLY A 85 19.89 11.91 5.48
N ALA A 86 18.99 11.13 4.86
CA ALA A 86 18.19 11.65 3.75
C ALA A 86 17.33 12.84 4.21
N SER A 87 17.11 13.82 3.33
CA SER A 87 16.20 14.93 3.65
C SER A 87 14.76 14.44 3.82
N ALA A 88 13.93 15.16 4.60
CA ALA A 88 12.51 14.88 4.72
C ALA A 88 11.84 14.84 3.34
N ALA A 89 12.23 15.75 2.43
CA ALA A 89 11.73 15.78 1.07
C ALA A 89 12.04 14.47 0.32
N SER A 90 13.28 13.95 0.38
CA SER A 90 13.65 12.70 -0.30
C SER A 90 12.96 11.49 0.32
N ALA A 91 12.85 11.43 1.65
CA ALA A 91 12.20 10.33 2.35
C ALA A 91 10.69 10.25 2.04
N LEU A 92 9.99 11.40 2.08
CA LEU A 92 8.56 11.45 1.76
C LEU A 92 8.31 11.28 0.24
N THR A 93 9.20 11.77 -0.62
CA THR A 93 9.15 11.49 -2.07
C THR A 93 9.22 10.00 -2.36
N PHE A 94 10.16 9.30 -1.71
CA PHE A 94 10.23 7.83 -1.80
C PHE A 94 8.90 7.19 -1.39
N GLN A 95 8.32 7.65 -0.29
CA GLN A 95 7.05 7.14 0.23
C GLN A 95 5.89 7.37 -0.75
N PHE A 96 5.70 8.58 -1.28
CA PHE A 96 4.69 8.87 -2.29
C PHE A 96 4.88 8.03 -3.56
N ALA A 97 6.12 7.93 -4.04
CA ALA A 97 6.40 7.19 -5.25
C ALA A 97 6.15 5.69 -5.10
N SER A 98 6.44 5.12 -3.91
CA SER A 98 6.27 3.70 -3.65
C SER A 98 4.83 3.27 -3.36
N THR A 99 3.89 4.22 -3.29
CA THR A 99 2.45 3.96 -3.14
C THR A 99 1.63 4.39 -4.35
N ASN A 100 1.96 5.54 -4.96
CA ASN A 100 1.16 6.13 -6.04
C ASN A 100 1.72 5.87 -7.45
N LEU A 101 3.03 5.56 -7.61
CA LEU A 101 3.64 5.31 -8.92
C LEU A 101 3.90 3.83 -9.18
N VAL A 102 3.02 2.96 -8.70
CA VAL A 102 3.22 1.51 -8.68
C VAL A 102 2.28 0.77 -9.65
N TRP A 103 2.77 -0.36 -10.18
CA TRP A 103 2.09 -1.11 -11.22
C TRP A 103 0.76 -1.71 -10.77
N GLU A 104 0.71 -2.25 -9.56
CA GLU A 104 -0.49 -2.89 -9.01
C GLU A 104 -1.65 -1.90 -8.89
N LEU A 105 -1.39 -0.69 -8.38
CA LEU A 105 -2.40 0.35 -8.28
C LEU A 105 -2.89 0.78 -9.67
N GLY A 106 -1.95 1.03 -10.59
CA GLY A 106 -2.29 1.43 -11.96
C GLY A 106 -3.13 0.40 -12.70
N LEU A 107 -2.81 -0.91 -12.57
CA LEU A 107 -3.59 -1.98 -13.17
C LEU A 107 -5.00 -2.08 -12.61
N VAL A 108 -5.15 -1.97 -11.29
CA VAL A 108 -6.46 -2.05 -10.63
C VAL A 108 -7.32 -0.84 -10.99
N LEU A 109 -6.74 0.37 -11.02
CA LEU A 109 -7.43 1.58 -11.48
C LEU A 109 -7.91 1.44 -12.92
N TRP A 110 -7.04 0.95 -13.81
CA TRP A 110 -7.39 0.76 -15.22
C TRP A 110 -8.59 -0.17 -15.38
N VAL A 111 -8.59 -1.27 -14.68
CA VAL A 111 -9.63 -2.29 -14.81
C VAL A 111 -10.96 -1.84 -14.21
N LEU A 112 -10.94 -1.15 -13.07
CA LEU A 112 -12.16 -0.76 -12.34
C LEU A 112 -12.78 0.54 -12.82
N ILE A 113 -11.98 1.58 -13.06
CA ILE A 113 -12.51 2.92 -13.35
C ILE A 113 -11.95 3.55 -14.63
N GLY A 114 -10.96 2.91 -15.24
CA GLY A 114 -10.46 3.26 -16.56
C GLY A 114 -9.09 3.93 -16.59
N TRP A 115 -8.52 3.99 -17.79
CA TRP A 115 -7.17 4.48 -18.05
C TRP A 115 -6.96 5.96 -17.66
N GLN A 116 -8.01 6.77 -17.70
CA GLN A 116 -7.95 8.19 -17.34
C GLN A 116 -7.53 8.35 -15.88
N PHE A 117 -8.11 7.54 -14.98
CA PHE A 117 -7.75 7.55 -13.57
C PHE A 117 -6.33 7.03 -13.34
N THR A 118 -5.90 6.02 -14.10
CA THR A 118 -4.51 5.51 -14.03
C THR A 118 -3.49 6.57 -14.42
N ILE A 119 -3.73 7.29 -15.52
CA ILE A 119 -2.84 8.38 -15.95
C ILE A 119 -2.88 9.53 -14.95
N ALA A 120 -4.08 9.89 -14.46
CA ALA A 120 -4.25 10.92 -13.45
C ALA A 120 -3.49 10.58 -12.16
N GLU A 121 -3.49 9.31 -11.75
CA GLU A 121 -2.73 8.82 -10.60
C GLU A 121 -1.23 9.02 -10.77
N TYR A 122 -0.67 8.60 -11.90
CA TYR A 122 0.77 8.73 -12.14
C TYR A 122 1.20 10.20 -12.29
N ILE A 123 0.47 11.01 -13.06
CA ILE A 123 0.79 12.43 -13.19
C ILE A 123 0.58 13.13 -11.85
N GLY A 124 -0.51 12.84 -11.15
CA GLY A 124 -0.83 13.40 -9.84
C GLY A 124 0.20 13.02 -8.78
N GLY A 125 0.68 11.78 -8.79
CA GLY A 125 1.78 11.33 -7.93
C GLY A 125 3.06 12.16 -8.13
N ILE A 126 3.42 12.45 -9.39
CA ILE A 126 4.55 13.33 -9.70
C ILE A 126 4.28 14.76 -9.20
N VAL A 127 3.08 15.29 -9.43
CA VAL A 127 2.68 16.62 -8.95
C VAL A 127 2.73 16.68 -7.43
N MET A 128 2.24 15.66 -6.73
CA MET A 128 2.32 15.58 -5.26
C MET A 128 3.76 15.60 -4.76
N ILE A 129 4.66 14.86 -5.40
CA ILE A 129 6.08 14.84 -5.05
C ILE A 129 6.69 16.24 -5.15
N VAL A 130 6.44 16.94 -6.25
CA VAL A 130 6.95 18.30 -6.46
C VAL A 130 6.34 19.28 -5.43
N LEU A 131 5.03 19.26 -5.28
CA LEU A 131 4.34 20.12 -4.31
C LEU A 131 4.81 19.86 -2.88
N MET A 132 4.93 18.58 -2.47
CA MET A 132 5.40 18.25 -1.12
C MET A 132 6.82 18.70 -0.87
N ALA A 133 7.73 18.54 -1.86
CA ALA A 133 9.10 19.04 -1.74
C ALA A 133 9.15 20.58 -1.56
N VAL A 134 8.30 21.31 -2.28
CA VAL A 134 8.18 22.77 -2.12
C VAL A 134 7.58 23.13 -0.76
N MET A 135 6.47 22.47 -0.37
CA MET A 135 5.81 22.71 0.91
C MET A 135 6.73 22.46 2.10
N LEU A 136 7.52 21.38 2.07
CA LEU A 136 8.49 21.09 3.13
C LEU A 136 9.54 22.20 3.25
N ARG A 137 10.07 22.69 2.13
CA ARG A 137 11.05 23.79 2.13
C ARG A 137 10.48 25.09 2.69
N LEU A 138 9.20 25.37 2.45
CA LEU A 138 8.56 26.59 2.87
C LEU A 138 8.08 26.54 4.34
N PHE A 139 7.59 25.40 4.80
CA PHE A 139 6.86 25.29 6.06
C PHE A 139 7.54 24.44 7.13
N VAL A 140 8.65 23.75 6.82
CA VAL A 140 9.42 22.97 7.78
C VAL A 140 10.78 23.61 8.00
N SER A 141 11.04 24.04 9.25
CA SER A 141 12.34 24.58 9.60
C SER A 141 13.39 23.49 9.74
N PRO A 142 14.69 23.77 9.42
CA PRO A 142 15.78 22.81 9.61
C PRO A 142 15.86 22.27 11.06
N ALA A 143 15.55 23.10 12.04
CA ALA A 143 15.56 22.70 13.45
C ALA A 143 14.48 21.63 13.74
N LEU A 144 13.27 21.80 13.18
CA LEU A 144 12.21 20.81 13.35
C LEU A 144 12.51 19.50 12.60
N GLU A 145 13.14 19.60 11.43
CA GLU A 145 13.59 18.41 10.68
C GLU A 145 14.64 17.63 11.46
N GLU A 146 15.62 18.31 12.09
CA GLU A 146 16.66 17.63 12.86
C GLU A 146 16.10 17.03 14.17
N GLN A 147 15.17 17.70 14.83
CA GLN A 147 14.46 17.12 15.98
C GLN A 147 13.71 15.85 15.61
N ALA A 148 13.02 15.86 14.47
CA ALA A 148 12.33 14.68 13.97
C ALA A 148 13.30 13.55 13.58
N ARG A 149 14.47 13.90 13.01
CA ARG A 149 15.54 12.95 12.67
C ARG A 149 16.11 12.27 13.90
N GLU A 150 16.37 13.04 14.95
CA GLU A 150 16.85 12.50 16.21
C GLU A 150 15.81 11.56 16.85
N HIS A 151 14.54 11.95 16.83
CA HIS A 151 13.45 11.08 17.26
C HIS A 151 13.38 9.77 16.44
N ALA A 152 13.57 9.86 15.12
CA ALA A 152 13.59 8.69 14.22
C ALA A 152 14.77 7.76 14.52
N ARG A 153 15.96 8.31 14.86
CA ARG A 153 17.14 7.52 15.27
C ARG A 153 16.87 6.77 16.58
N GLN A 154 16.28 7.42 17.57
CA GLN A 154 15.92 6.78 18.85
C GLN A 154 14.85 5.67 18.67
N ALA A 155 13.92 5.86 17.72
CA ALA A 155 12.93 4.83 17.37
C ALA A 155 13.51 3.69 16.51
N ASP A 156 14.78 3.75 16.09
CA ASP A 156 15.43 2.76 15.21
C ASP A 156 16.16 1.66 16.00
N THR A 157 15.53 1.16 17.04
CA THR A 157 16.05 0.01 17.77
C THR A 157 15.79 -1.28 16.98
N GLY A 158 16.65 -1.61 16.04
CA GLY A 158 16.94 -3.01 15.73
C GLY A 158 16.29 -3.69 14.53
N HIS A 159 15.81 -3.01 13.50
CA HIS A 159 15.32 -3.69 12.30
C HIS A 159 16.29 -3.58 11.10
N GLN A 160 17.45 -4.22 11.21
CA GLN A 160 18.33 -4.41 10.04
C GLN A 160 18.08 -5.80 9.44
N HIS A 161 17.27 -5.86 8.38
CA HIS A 161 17.22 -7.04 7.52
C HIS A 161 18.46 -7.04 6.62
N HIS A 162 19.52 -7.73 7.01
CA HIS A 162 20.62 -8.05 6.13
C HIS A 162 20.20 -9.20 5.20
N MET A 163 19.75 -8.85 4.01
CA MET A 163 19.68 -9.81 2.91
C MET A 163 21.05 -9.81 2.23
N ALA A 164 21.86 -10.82 2.49
CA ALA A 164 23.08 -11.09 1.76
C ALA A 164 22.71 -11.49 0.32
N GLY A 165 22.62 -10.48 -0.57
CA GLY A 165 22.36 -10.72 -1.99
C GLY A 165 23.66 -11.11 -2.68
N GLU A 166 23.82 -12.39 -3.06
CA GLU A 166 24.77 -12.79 -4.08
C GLU A 166 24.61 -11.90 -5.32
N GLN A 167 25.74 -11.48 -5.90
CA GLN A 167 25.79 -10.65 -7.12
C GLN A 167 25.44 -11.49 -8.36
N MET A 168 24.19 -11.94 -8.46
CA MET A 168 23.70 -12.65 -9.65
C MET A 168 23.31 -11.65 -10.74
N THR A 169 23.68 -11.96 -11.99
CA THR A 169 23.17 -11.24 -13.16
C THR A 169 21.68 -11.55 -13.39
N TRP A 170 20.96 -10.68 -14.11
CA TRP A 170 19.55 -10.88 -14.46
C TRP A 170 19.26 -12.25 -15.12
N ARG A 171 20.15 -12.69 -16.02
CA ARG A 171 20.01 -13.99 -16.71
C ARG A 171 20.16 -15.17 -15.74
N GLN A 172 21.07 -15.07 -14.79
CA GLN A 172 21.25 -16.10 -13.76
C GLN A 172 20.06 -16.16 -12.81
N ARG A 173 19.46 -15.00 -12.47
CA ARG A 173 18.24 -14.95 -11.63
C ARG A 173 17.04 -15.60 -12.28
N LEU A 174 16.82 -15.37 -13.59
CA LEU A 174 15.74 -16.00 -14.34
C LEU A 174 15.78 -17.54 -14.32
N GLY A 175 16.99 -18.13 -14.35
CA GLY A 175 17.19 -19.58 -14.29
C GLY A 175 17.31 -20.15 -12.88
N SER A 176 17.37 -19.31 -11.84
CA SER A 176 17.63 -19.74 -10.46
C SER A 176 16.36 -19.97 -9.67
N VAL A 177 16.14 -21.21 -9.22
CA VAL A 177 15.02 -21.55 -8.30
C VAL A 177 15.11 -20.78 -6.99
N SER A 178 16.33 -20.45 -6.50
CA SER A 178 16.52 -19.63 -5.30
C SER A 178 16.03 -18.20 -5.51
N ALA A 179 16.28 -17.59 -6.67
CA ALA A 179 15.82 -16.23 -6.97
C ALA A 179 14.29 -16.17 -7.11
N TRP A 180 13.66 -17.21 -7.67
CA TRP A 180 12.20 -17.33 -7.71
C TRP A 180 11.60 -17.63 -6.33
N SER A 181 12.33 -18.33 -5.47
CA SER A 181 11.92 -18.51 -4.07
C SER A 181 11.83 -17.17 -3.33
N ASP A 182 12.78 -16.24 -3.56
CA ASP A 182 12.72 -14.89 -2.98
C ASP A 182 11.50 -14.12 -3.47
N VAL A 183 11.22 -14.19 -4.78
CA VAL A 183 10.00 -13.60 -5.35
C VAL A 183 8.75 -14.19 -4.69
N ALA A 184 8.70 -15.51 -4.55
CA ALA A 184 7.56 -16.19 -3.94
C ALA A 184 7.35 -15.79 -2.47
N HIS A 185 8.44 -15.64 -1.69
CA HIS A 185 8.35 -15.21 -0.29
C HIS A 185 7.89 -13.75 -0.16
N ASN A 186 8.41 -12.84 -1.01
CA ASN A 186 7.95 -11.45 -1.05
C ASN A 186 6.47 -11.36 -1.45
N PHE A 187 6.07 -12.06 -2.53
CA PHE A 187 4.68 -12.13 -2.98
C PHE A 187 3.75 -12.62 -1.87
N ARG A 188 4.13 -13.71 -1.20
CA ARG A 188 3.35 -14.22 -0.07
C ARG A 188 3.30 -13.25 1.11
N GLY A 189 4.42 -12.59 1.42
CA GLY A 189 4.50 -11.58 2.47
C GLY A 189 3.55 -10.41 2.20
N ASP A 190 3.54 -9.87 0.98
CA ASP A 190 2.64 -8.79 0.56
C ASP A 190 1.17 -9.21 0.73
N TRP A 191 0.80 -10.43 0.28
CA TRP A 191 -0.56 -10.95 0.47
C TRP A 191 -0.92 -11.15 1.94
N GLN A 192 -0.02 -11.73 2.75
CA GLN A 192 -0.27 -11.93 4.19
C GLN A 192 -0.46 -10.62 4.94
N MET A 193 0.21 -9.55 4.50
CA MET A 193 0.10 -8.24 5.10
C MET A 193 -1.16 -7.49 4.65
N LEU A 194 -1.55 -7.60 3.38
CA LEU A 194 -2.56 -6.75 2.75
C LEU A 194 -3.95 -7.39 2.58
N TRP A 195 -4.09 -8.73 2.72
CA TRP A 195 -5.35 -9.41 2.43
C TRP A 195 -6.52 -8.90 3.26
N LYS A 196 -6.28 -8.58 4.55
CA LYS A 196 -7.33 -8.04 5.44
C LYS A 196 -7.83 -6.69 4.93
N GLU A 197 -6.91 -5.79 4.58
CA GLU A 197 -7.21 -4.45 4.10
C GLU A 197 -7.89 -4.47 2.73
N ILE A 198 -7.42 -5.30 1.82
CA ILE A 198 -8.03 -5.51 0.51
C ILE A 198 -9.46 -6.06 0.69
N THR A 199 -9.63 -7.07 1.55
CA THR A 199 -10.95 -7.65 1.82
C THR A 199 -11.91 -6.63 2.44
N VAL A 200 -11.44 -5.85 3.42
CA VAL A 200 -12.24 -4.77 4.02
C VAL A 200 -12.60 -3.72 2.97
N GLY A 201 -11.67 -3.34 2.08
CA GLY A 201 -11.95 -2.40 0.98
C GLY A 201 -13.07 -2.88 0.05
N PHE A 202 -13.02 -4.14 -0.37
CA PHE A 202 -14.08 -4.73 -1.20
C PHE A 202 -15.41 -4.85 -0.45
N LEU A 203 -15.39 -5.24 0.83
CA LEU A 203 -16.59 -5.30 1.65
C LEU A 203 -17.23 -3.92 1.80
N LEU A 204 -16.46 -2.91 2.17
CA LEU A 204 -16.94 -1.53 2.28
C LEU A 204 -17.54 -1.06 0.95
N ALA A 205 -16.87 -1.28 -0.18
CA ALA A 205 -17.38 -0.91 -1.49
C ALA A 205 -18.72 -1.61 -1.81
N GLY A 206 -18.82 -2.93 -1.59
CA GLY A 206 -20.03 -3.70 -1.85
C GLY A 206 -21.20 -3.27 -0.98
N PHE A 207 -20.99 -2.94 0.30
CA PHE A 207 -22.05 -2.46 1.19
C PHE A 207 -22.41 -0.99 0.96
N ILE A 208 -21.42 -0.11 0.74
CA ILE A 208 -21.67 1.31 0.42
C ILE A 208 -22.45 1.44 -0.89
N ALA A 209 -22.19 0.57 -1.86
CA ALA A 209 -22.95 0.53 -3.10
C ALA A 209 -24.44 0.17 -2.91
N GLN A 210 -24.83 -0.44 -1.77
CA GLN A 210 -26.25 -0.66 -1.44
C GLN A 210 -26.95 0.62 -0.95
N LEU A 211 -26.18 1.66 -0.57
CA LEU A 211 -26.74 2.95 -0.22
C LEU A 211 -27.41 3.57 -1.45
N GLY A 212 -28.62 4.10 -1.26
CA GLY A 212 -29.37 4.72 -2.34
C GLY A 212 -28.73 6.02 -2.83
N ASN A 213 -29.12 6.46 -4.02
CA ASN A 213 -28.66 7.73 -4.60
C ASN A 213 -28.92 8.94 -3.69
N ASP A 214 -29.91 8.87 -2.81
CA ASP A 214 -30.25 9.94 -1.87
C ASP A 214 -29.14 10.21 -0.87
N VAL A 215 -28.45 9.16 -0.40
CA VAL A 215 -27.28 9.28 0.49
C VAL A 215 -26.13 9.98 -0.23
N PHE A 216 -25.81 9.56 -1.46
CA PHE A 216 -24.79 10.21 -2.26
C PHE A 216 -25.16 11.64 -2.64
N ASN A 217 -26.45 11.92 -2.91
CA ASN A 217 -26.93 13.28 -3.19
C ASN A 217 -26.84 14.20 -1.98
N SER A 218 -27.00 13.67 -0.77
CA SER A 218 -26.86 14.44 0.46
C SER A 218 -25.40 14.66 0.88
N LEU A 219 -24.50 13.72 0.49
CA LEU A 219 -23.08 13.79 0.82
C LEU A 219 -22.31 14.72 -0.11
N PHE A 220 -22.68 14.80 -1.38
CA PHE A 220 -21.98 15.59 -2.40
C PHE A 220 -22.87 16.72 -2.93
N LEU A 221 -22.31 17.93 -3.04
CA LEU A 221 -22.99 19.11 -3.59
C LEU A 221 -23.16 19.00 -5.12
N LYS A 222 -23.98 18.03 -5.58
CA LYS A 222 -24.19 17.76 -7.02
C LYS A 222 -24.84 18.92 -7.78
N HIS A 223 -25.56 19.78 -7.09
CA HIS A 223 -26.26 20.94 -7.66
C HIS A 223 -25.54 22.27 -7.41
N ALA A 224 -24.32 22.24 -6.88
CA ALA A 224 -23.52 23.44 -6.70
C ALA A 224 -23.12 24.06 -8.04
N PRO A 225 -22.90 25.40 -8.10
CA PRO A 225 -22.34 26.05 -9.28
C PRO A 225 -21.06 25.36 -9.74
N ALA A 226 -20.78 25.43 -11.05
CA ALA A 226 -19.59 24.83 -11.64
C ALA A 226 -18.30 25.23 -10.87
N GLY A 227 -17.54 24.25 -10.43
CA GLY A 227 -16.31 24.43 -9.65
C GLY A 227 -16.47 24.36 -8.13
N LEU A 228 -17.57 24.81 -7.53
CA LEU A 228 -17.76 24.71 -6.08
C LEU A 228 -17.95 23.26 -5.61
N GLY A 229 -18.71 22.46 -6.39
CA GLY A 229 -18.87 21.04 -6.12
C GLY A 229 -17.54 20.26 -6.25
N THR A 230 -16.66 20.64 -7.19
CA THR A 230 -15.32 20.04 -7.30
C THR A 230 -14.46 20.38 -6.08
N ILE A 231 -14.46 21.64 -5.64
CA ILE A 231 -13.69 22.07 -4.46
C ILE A 231 -14.16 21.34 -3.21
N GLU A 232 -15.48 21.24 -3.01
CA GLU A 232 -16.05 20.47 -1.91
C GLU A 232 -15.62 19.00 -1.98
N ASN A 233 -15.79 18.36 -3.13
CA ASN A 233 -15.47 16.95 -3.32
C ASN A 233 -13.98 16.64 -3.13
N VAL A 234 -13.08 17.54 -3.54
CA VAL A 234 -11.63 17.41 -3.36
C VAL A 234 -11.22 17.53 -1.88
N ILE A 235 -12.02 18.22 -1.05
CA ILE A 235 -11.80 18.29 0.41
C ILE A 235 -12.45 17.08 1.11
N VAL A 236 -13.65 16.72 0.71
CA VAL A 236 -14.40 15.60 1.31
C VAL A 236 -13.76 14.24 0.97
N GLY A 237 -13.21 14.08 -0.25
CA GLY A 237 -12.56 12.85 -0.68
C GLY A 237 -11.49 12.34 0.31
N PRO A 238 -10.46 13.13 0.65
CA PRO A 238 -9.46 12.75 1.64
C PRO A 238 -10.04 12.46 3.03
N ILE A 239 -11.07 13.17 3.46
CA ILE A 239 -11.73 12.92 4.75
C ILE A 239 -12.38 11.53 4.75
N ILE A 240 -13.04 11.14 3.66
CA ILE A 240 -13.60 9.79 3.51
C ILE A 240 -12.47 8.75 3.54
N ALA A 241 -11.34 8.99 2.85
CA ALA A 241 -10.19 8.08 2.85
C ALA A 241 -9.60 7.91 4.26
N VAL A 242 -9.42 8.99 5.00
CA VAL A 242 -8.95 8.95 6.41
C VAL A 242 -9.83 8.07 7.28
N LEU A 243 -11.15 8.11 7.06
CA LEU A 243 -12.15 7.35 7.82
C LEU A 243 -12.32 5.91 7.33
N SER A 244 -11.93 5.59 6.09
CA SER A 244 -12.09 4.24 5.53
C SER A 244 -11.07 3.24 6.06
N PHE A 245 -9.94 3.69 6.59
CA PHE A 245 -8.86 2.86 7.11
C PHE A 245 -8.28 1.84 6.12
N VAL A 246 -8.39 2.08 4.83
CA VAL A 246 -7.99 1.14 3.77
C VAL A 246 -6.71 1.62 3.09
N CYS A 247 -5.88 0.70 2.62
CA CYS A 247 -4.64 0.98 1.88
C CYS A 247 -4.92 1.44 0.44
N SER A 248 -3.89 1.93 -0.28
CA SER A 248 -3.98 2.46 -1.65
C SER A 248 -4.78 1.55 -2.60
N VAL A 249 -4.42 0.28 -2.68
CA VAL A 249 -5.08 -0.69 -3.56
C VAL A 249 -6.51 -0.99 -3.09
N GLY A 250 -6.72 -1.11 -1.79
CA GLY A 250 -8.02 -1.34 -1.18
C GLY A 250 -8.98 -0.16 -1.33
N ASN A 251 -8.47 1.07 -1.51
CA ASN A 251 -9.29 2.27 -1.76
C ASN A 251 -9.89 2.30 -3.17
N VAL A 252 -9.31 1.60 -4.16
CA VAL A 252 -9.77 1.68 -5.56
C VAL A 252 -11.22 1.16 -5.74
N PRO A 253 -11.64 0.04 -5.13
CA PRO A 253 -13.04 -0.38 -5.14
C PRO A 253 -14.01 0.70 -4.62
N LEU A 254 -13.65 1.33 -3.51
CA LEU A 254 -14.47 2.40 -2.93
C LEU A 254 -14.46 3.65 -3.81
N ALA A 255 -13.32 3.99 -4.42
CA ALA A 255 -13.22 5.07 -5.42
C ALA A 255 -14.17 4.83 -6.60
N ALA A 256 -14.27 3.59 -7.10
CA ALA A 256 -15.20 3.23 -8.16
C ALA A 256 -16.66 3.46 -7.76
N VAL A 257 -17.03 3.07 -6.54
CA VAL A 257 -18.39 3.30 -6.00
C VAL A 257 -18.67 4.80 -5.81
N LEU A 258 -17.71 5.56 -5.25
CA LEU A 258 -17.84 7.01 -5.10
C LEU A 258 -17.99 7.70 -6.46
N TRP A 259 -17.20 7.28 -7.47
CA TRP A 259 -17.31 7.79 -8.84
C TRP A 259 -18.70 7.52 -9.43
N SER A 260 -19.22 6.31 -9.32
CA SER A 260 -20.58 5.98 -9.76
C SER A 260 -21.64 6.75 -8.98
N GLY A 261 -21.41 6.97 -7.68
CA GLY A 261 -22.26 7.75 -6.78
C GLY A 261 -22.33 9.23 -7.06
N GLY A 262 -21.43 9.78 -7.89
CA GLY A 262 -21.52 11.17 -8.35
C GLY A 262 -20.46 12.14 -7.85
N ILE A 263 -19.45 11.70 -7.08
CA ILE A 263 -18.29 12.55 -6.72
C ILE A 263 -17.60 13.07 -8.00
N SER A 264 -16.98 14.25 -7.95
CA SER A 264 -16.23 14.78 -9.09
C SER A 264 -14.97 13.96 -9.40
N PHE A 265 -14.42 14.07 -10.60
CA PHE A 265 -13.16 13.42 -10.99
C PHE A 265 -12.03 13.80 -10.02
N GLY A 266 -11.86 15.11 -9.77
CA GLY A 266 -10.90 15.59 -8.78
C GLY A 266 -11.15 15.06 -7.36
N GLY A 267 -12.42 14.89 -6.96
CA GLY A 267 -12.79 14.31 -5.67
C GLY A 267 -12.37 12.85 -5.54
N VAL A 268 -12.53 12.05 -6.61
CA VAL A 268 -12.01 10.66 -6.66
C VAL A 268 -10.50 10.64 -6.55
N MET A 269 -9.81 11.51 -7.30
CA MET A 269 -8.35 11.58 -7.26
C MET A 269 -7.85 11.98 -5.87
N ALA A 270 -8.46 12.99 -5.23
CA ALA A 270 -8.13 13.39 -3.88
C ALA A 270 -8.35 12.27 -2.84
N PHE A 271 -9.41 11.48 -3.01
CA PHE A 271 -9.68 10.30 -2.20
C PHE A 271 -8.58 9.24 -2.34
N ILE A 272 -8.16 8.93 -3.58
CA ILE A 272 -7.12 7.93 -3.85
C ILE A 272 -5.76 8.39 -3.30
N PHE A 273 -5.39 9.66 -3.52
CA PHE A 273 -4.14 10.24 -3.01
C PHE A 273 -4.01 10.23 -1.50
N ALA A 274 -5.11 10.12 -0.76
CA ALA A 274 -5.13 10.25 0.70
C ALA A 274 -4.79 8.96 1.49
N ASP A 275 -4.26 7.95 0.82
CA ASP A 275 -3.86 6.67 1.42
C ASP A 275 -2.78 6.77 2.50
N LEU A 276 -1.94 7.82 2.45
CA LEU A 276 -0.83 8.06 3.37
C LEU A 276 -1.20 8.91 4.61
N ILE A 277 -2.46 9.33 4.72
CA ILE A 277 -2.92 10.12 5.89
C ILE A 277 -4.03 9.44 6.68
N VAL A 278 -4.26 8.14 6.48
CA VAL A 278 -5.23 7.36 7.25
C VAL A 278 -4.81 7.25 8.72
N LEU A 279 -5.77 7.16 9.64
CA LEU A 279 -5.54 7.27 11.09
C LEU A 279 -4.43 6.34 11.64
N PRO A 280 -4.33 5.05 11.24
CA PRO A 280 -3.22 4.21 11.70
C PRO A 280 -1.84 4.74 11.28
N ILE A 281 -1.74 5.29 10.07
CA ILE A 281 -0.50 5.88 9.55
C ILE A 281 -0.12 7.13 10.34
N LEU A 282 -1.08 7.96 10.73
CA LEU A 282 -0.82 9.13 11.58
C LEU A 282 -0.23 8.72 12.94
N ALA A 283 -0.71 7.63 13.52
CA ALA A 283 -0.14 7.09 14.76
C ALA A 283 1.32 6.63 14.55
N ILE A 284 1.63 6.04 13.40
CA ILE A 284 2.99 5.62 13.04
C ILE A 284 3.90 6.84 12.83
N TYR A 285 3.46 7.88 12.12
CA TYR A 285 4.22 9.11 11.96
C TYR A 285 4.55 9.76 13.33
N ARG A 286 3.56 9.80 14.23
CA ARG A 286 3.78 10.30 15.59
C ARG A 286 4.84 9.48 16.32
N LYS A 287 4.80 8.17 16.20
CA LYS A 287 5.77 7.26 16.81
C LYS A 287 7.18 7.43 16.25
N TYR A 288 7.30 7.64 14.94
CA TYR A 288 8.60 7.66 14.25
C TYR A 288 9.25 9.05 14.21
N TYR A 289 8.47 10.12 14.07
CA TYR A 289 8.98 11.46 13.82
C TYR A 289 8.67 12.45 14.95
N GLY A 290 7.92 12.04 15.98
CA GLY A 290 7.43 12.90 17.02
C GLY A 290 6.16 13.68 16.62
N THR A 291 5.40 14.14 17.60
CA THR A 291 4.04 14.71 17.38
C THR A 291 4.08 15.99 16.54
N SER A 292 5.02 16.90 16.80
CA SER A 292 5.09 18.21 16.11
C SER A 292 5.37 18.07 14.63
N PHE A 293 6.33 17.22 14.25
CA PHE A 293 6.65 16.95 12.85
C PHE A 293 5.54 16.15 12.17
N ALA A 294 5.00 15.11 12.85
CA ALA A 294 3.92 14.28 12.32
C ALA A 294 2.67 15.11 11.96
N LEU A 295 2.20 15.99 12.84
CA LEU A 295 1.06 16.87 12.55
C LEU A 295 1.35 17.81 11.38
N ARG A 296 2.57 18.35 11.30
CA ARG A 296 2.94 19.26 10.22
C ARG A 296 2.99 18.55 8.87
N ILE A 297 3.66 17.39 8.78
CA ILE A 297 3.71 16.64 7.50
C ILE A 297 2.31 16.15 7.09
N THR A 298 1.46 15.74 8.02
CA THR A 298 0.08 15.35 7.73
C THR A 298 -0.73 16.51 7.15
N ALA A 299 -0.64 17.70 7.75
CA ALA A 299 -1.32 18.88 7.21
C ALA A 299 -0.79 19.27 5.82
N LEU A 300 0.53 19.21 5.62
CA LEU A 300 1.15 19.49 4.33
C LEU A 300 0.78 18.42 3.29
N MET A 301 0.72 17.15 3.65
CA MET A 301 0.24 16.07 2.79
C MET A 301 -1.21 16.31 2.36
N PHE A 302 -2.10 16.61 3.32
CA PHE A 302 -3.50 16.91 3.01
C PHE A 302 -3.62 18.07 1.99
N VAL A 303 -2.93 19.18 2.23
CA VAL A 303 -2.93 20.32 1.29
C VAL A 303 -2.34 19.94 -0.06
N THR A 304 -1.25 19.18 -0.06
CA THR A 304 -0.60 18.70 -1.29
C THR A 304 -1.54 17.82 -2.12
N MET A 305 -2.27 16.89 -1.50
CA MET A 305 -3.23 16.00 -2.15
C MET A 305 -4.40 16.77 -2.75
N VAL A 306 -4.95 17.73 -1.99
CA VAL A 306 -6.02 18.63 -2.46
C VAL A 306 -5.57 19.45 -3.67
N LEU A 307 -4.39 20.08 -3.59
CA LEU A 307 -3.85 20.90 -4.68
C LEU A 307 -3.51 20.06 -5.91
N ALA A 308 -2.92 18.88 -5.73
CA ALA A 308 -2.63 17.96 -6.83
C ALA A 308 -3.91 17.49 -7.53
N ALA A 309 -4.94 17.11 -6.76
CA ALA A 309 -6.22 16.69 -7.30
C ALA A 309 -6.92 17.82 -8.09
N LEU A 310 -6.90 19.07 -7.57
CA LEU A 310 -7.42 20.24 -8.29
C LEU A 310 -6.63 20.53 -9.58
N ALA A 311 -5.30 20.42 -9.53
CA ALA A 311 -4.45 20.63 -10.70
C ALA A 311 -4.74 19.58 -11.79
N ILE A 312 -4.84 18.31 -11.40
CA ILE A 312 -5.17 17.22 -12.32
C ILE A 312 -6.58 17.37 -12.88
N ASP A 313 -7.57 17.66 -12.04
CA ASP A 313 -8.95 17.90 -12.47
C ASP A 313 -9.01 19.04 -13.50
N GLY A 314 -8.35 20.17 -13.20
CA GLY A 314 -8.29 21.32 -14.10
C GLY A 314 -7.60 21.00 -15.44
N VAL A 315 -6.45 20.31 -15.41
CA VAL A 315 -5.73 19.92 -16.63
C VAL A 315 -6.57 18.95 -17.47
N PHE A 316 -7.18 17.95 -16.85
CA PHE A 316 -7.98 16.94 -17.56
C PHE A 316 -9.27 17.53 -18.15
N HIS A 317 -9.87 18.53 -17.50
CA HIS A 317 -10.97 19.30 -18.06
C HIS A 317 -10.51 20.15 -19.26
N LEU A 318 -9.37 20.82 -19.18
CA LEU A 318 -8.84 21.65 -20.25
C LEU A 318 -8.53 20.85 -21.52
N ILE A 319 -8.01 19.64 -21.37
CA ILE A 319 -7.69 18.76 -22.52
C ILE A 319 -8.86 17.85 -22.91
N GLY A 320 -10.00 17.92 -22.21
CA GLY A 320 -11.22 17.20 -22.56
C GLY A 320 -11.16 15.67 -22.35
N VAL A 321 -10.31 15.17 -21.45
CA VAL A 321 -10.15 13.72 -21.20
C VAL A 321 -10.83 13.23 -19.93
N VAL A 322 -11.51 14.09 -19.17
CA VAL A 322 -12.31 13.68 -18.01
C VAL A 322 -13.41 12.72 -18.48
N PRO A 323 -13.57 11.54 -17.84
CA PRO A 323 -14.63 10.61 -18.22
C PRO A 323 -16.01 11.25 -18.09
N THR A 324 -16.77 11.25 -19.18
CA THR A 324 -18.15 11.78 -19.22
C THR A 324 -19.19 10.73 -18.80
N THR A 325 -18.85 9.45 -18.97
CA THR A 325 -19.69 8.32 -18.59
C THR A 325 -19.25 7.80 -17.24
N ARG A 326 -20.22 7.61 -16.35
CA ARG A 326 -19.99 6.98 -15.05
C ARG A 326 -20.39 5.51 -15.15
N PRO A 327 -19.60 4.60 -14.61
CA PRO A 327 -19.95 3.20 -14.62
C PRO A 327 -21.23 2.97 -13.82
N THR A 328 -22.08 2.10 -14.31
CA THR A 328 -23.23 1.60 -13.55
C THR A 328 -22.77 0.61 -12.50
N ARG A 329 -23.63 0.27 -11.53
CA ARG A 329 -23.32 -0.81 -10.57
C ARG A 329 -22.93 -2.11 -11.28
N GLY A 330 -23.63 -2.46 -12.37
CA GLY A 330 -23.32 -3.66 -13.15
C GLY A 330 -21.92 -3.63 -13.77
N ASP A 331 -21.45 -2.46 -14.18
CA ASP A 331 -20.10 -2.30 -14.76
C ASP A 331 -19.00 -2.43 -13.69
N ILE A 332 -19.26 -1.89 -12.47
CA ILE A 332 -18.30 -1.92 -11.36
C ILE A 332 -18.16 -3.31 -10.76
N PHE A 333 -19.30 -3.97 -10.51
CA PHE A 333 -19.31 -5.29 -9.89
C PHE A 333 -19.15 -6.42 -10.90
N GLY A 334 -19.39 -6.12 -12.18
CA GLY A 334 -19.22 -7.08 -13.27
C GLY A 334 -20.13 -8.30 -13.15
N SER A 335 -19.81 -9.30 -13.95
CA SER A 335 -20.42 -10.63 -13.88
C SER A 335 -19.40 -11.66 -14.35
N ILE A 336 -19.46 -12.87 -13.80
CA ILE A 336 -18.61 -13.97 -14.25
C ILE A 336 -19.08 -14.38 -15.65
N GLN A 337 -18.30 -14.01 -16.66
CA GLN A 337 -18.57 -14.33 -18.07
C GLN A 337 -17.40 -15.06 -18.69
N VAL A 338 -17.67 -15.87 -19.71
CA VAL A 338 -16.61 -16.55 -20.50
C VAL A 338 -16.02 -15.53 -21.47
N ASN A 339 -15.00 -14.79 -21.00
CA ASN A 339 -14.27 -13.79 -21.79
C ASN A 339 -12.77 -13.85 -21.45
N TYR A 340 -11.98 -12.93 -22.02
CA TYR A 340 -10.52 -12.87 -21.75
C TYR A 340 -10.18 -12.69 -20.26
N LYS A 341 -11.05 -12.04 -19.48
CA LYS A 341 -10.84 -11.84 -18.02
C LYS A 341 -10.91 -13.18 -17.27
N LEU A 342 -11.77 -14.11 -17.69
CA LEU A 342 -11.82 -15.45 -17.09
C LEU A 342 -10.49 -16.20 -17.33
N ALA A 343 -9.92 -16.10 -18.53
CA ALA A 343 -8.62 -16.70 -18.84
C ALA A 343 -7.50 -16.07 -18.02
N LEU A 344 -7.49 -14.73 -17.88
CA LEU A 344 -6.52 -14.01 -17.05
C LEU A 344 -6.68 -14.35 -15.55
N ASN A 345 -7.91 -14.46 -15.05
CA ASN A 345 -8.17 -14.88 -13.67
C ASN A 345 -7.70 -16.33 -13.42
N ALA A 346 -7.95 -17.24 -14.36
CA ALA A 346 -7.44 -18.61 -14.27
C ALA A 346 -5.90 -18.64 -14.23
N LEU A 347 -5.24 -17.87 -15.09
CA LEU A 347 -3.79 -17.71 -15.08
C LEU A 347 -3.31 -17.06 -13.76
N GLY A 348 -4.01 -16.06 -13.24
CA GLY A 348 -3.76 -15.48 -11.93
C GLY A 348 -3.85 -16.51 -10.81
N VAL A 349 -4.88 -17.35 -10.80
CA VAL A 349 -5.01 -18.44 -9.81
C VAL A 349 -3.84 -19.43 -9.91
N LEU A 350 -3.42 -19.81 -11.12
CA LEU A 350 -2.27 -20.71 -11.32
C LEU A 350 -0.97 -20.06 -10.82
N LEU A 351 -0.74 -18.80 -11.14
CA LEU A 351 0.44 -18.05 -10.68
C LEU A 351 0.45 -17.93 -9.15
N PHE A 352 -0.68 -17.53 -8.57
CA PHE A 352 -0.86 -17.44 -7.11
C PHE A 352 -0.57 -18.78 -6.44
N ALA A 353 -1.22 -19.85 -6.90
CA ALA A 353 -1.03 -21.20 -6.37
C ALA A 353 0.42 -21.68 -6.52
N GLY A 354 1.05 -21.42 -7.67
CA GLY A 354 2.45 -21.77 -7.93
C GLY A 354 3.44 -21.09 -6.99
N LEU A 355 3.28 -19.76 -6.79
CA LEU A 355 4.13 -19.00 -5.87
C LEU A 355 3.91 -19.42 -4.40
N PHE A 356 2.65 -19.62 -3.98
CA PHE A 356 2.36 -20.14 -2.63
C PHE A 356 2.89 -21.55 -2.42
N TRP A 357 2.78 -22.43 -3.40
CA TRP A 357 3.33 -23.77 -3.34
C TRP A 357 4.86 -23.78 -3.24
N LEU A 358 5.54 -22.89 -3.98
CA LEU A 358 6.99 -22.74 -3.87
C LEU A 358 7.43 -22.34 -2.45
N THR A 359 6.70 -21.41 -1.83
CA THR A 359 6.95 -21.03 -0.41
C THR A 359 6.61 -22.16 0.56
N ALA A 360 5.61 -22.98 0.28
CA ALA A 360 5.26 -24.13 1.13
C ALA A 360 6.36 -25.21 1.12
N ARG A 361 6.97 -25.45 -0.05
CA ARG A 361 8.05 -26.45 -0.19
C ARG A 361 9.38 -26.01 0.40
N ARG A 362 9.74 -24.72 0.29
CA ARG A 362 11.04 -24.18 0.70
C ARG A 362 11.01 -23.38 1.97
N GLY A 363 9.84 -22.97 2.41
CA GLY A 363 9.65 -22.10 3.56
C GLY A 363 9.63 -22.85 4.87
N VAL A 364 10.31 -22.28 5.88
CA VAL A 364 10.15 -22.59 7.30
C VAL A 364 9.44 -21.43 7.99
N THR A 365 8.69 -21.72 9.04
CA THR A 365 7.95 -20.68 9.78
C THR A 365 8.86 -20.12 10.86
N ASP A 366 8.99 -18.79 10.92
CA ASP A 366 9.62 -18.09 12.02
C ASP A 366 8.70 -18.16 13.24
N PRO A 367 9.17 -18.70 14.38
CA PRO A 367 8.32 -18.88 15.58
C PRO A 367 7.93 -17.56 16.26
N VAL A 368 8.63 -16.46 15.97
CA VAL A 368 8.40 -15.16 16.62
C VAL A 368 7.33 -14.35 15.88
N CYS A 369 7.42 -14.25 14.55
CA CYS A 369 6.53 -13.42 13.75
C CYS A 369 5.55 -14.22 12.88
N GLY A 370 5.68 -15.55 12.80
CA GLY A 370 4.81 -16.41 11.99
C GLY A 370 5.06 -16.35 10.48
N MET A 371 6.00 -15.53 10.01
CA MET A 371 6.32 -15.40 8.58
C MET A 371 7.07 -16.63 8.05
N LYS A 372 6.82 -16.97 6.78
CA LYS A 372 7.57 -18.03 6.10
C LYS A 372 8.83 -17.46 5.43
N VAL A 373 9.96 -18.10 5.72
CA VAL A 373 11.29 -17.73 5.22
C VAL A 373 11.87 -18.90 4.43
N ASP A 374 12.65 -18.63 3.39
CA ASP A 374 13.38 -19.71 2.69
C ASP A 374 14.39 -20.34 3.66
N ARG A 375 14.29 -21.67 3.82
CA ARG A 375 15.15 -22.45 4.73
C ARG A 375 16.65 -22.22 4.47
N SER A 376 17.03 -22.00 3.21
CA SER A 376 18.44 -21.81 2.81
C SER A 376 19.00 -20.43 3.22
N LYS A 377 18.13 -19.48 3.59
CA LYS A 377 18.47 -18.09 3.93
C LYS A 377 18.06 -17.68 5.34
N ALA A 378 17.30 -18.53 6.01
CA ALA A 378 16.85 -18.28 7.38
C ALA A 378 18.06 -18.18 8.33
N VAL A 379 17.98 -17.22 9.26
CA VAL A 379 18.88 -17.18 10.40
C VAL A 379 18.50 -18.34 11.31
N THR A 380 19.43 -19.24 11.60
CA THR A 380 19.13 -20.45 12.38
C THR A 380 19.79 -20.43 13.74
N LYS A 381 19.09 -20.96 14.76
CA LYS A 381 19.59 -21.21 16.11
C LYS A 381 19.19 -22.61 16.54
N SER A 382 20.16 -23.39 16.97
CA SER A 382 19.90 -24.72 17.55
C SER A 382 19.87 -24.62 19.08
N ILE A 383 18.81 -25.17 19.69
CA ILE A 383 18.67 -25.32 21.14
C ILE A 383 18.37 -26.79 21.41
N GLY A 384 19.32 -27.48 22.02
CA GLY A 384 19.24 -28.93 22.15
C GLY A 384 19.26 -29.65 20.82
N ALA A 385 18.24 -30.46 20.54
CA ALA A 385 18.08 -31.18 19.29
C ALA A 385 17.23 -30.44 18.26
N GLU A 386 16.61 -29.31 18.62
CA GLU A 386 15.73 -28.53 17.73
C GLU A 386 16.47 -27.36 17.10
N THR A 387 16.21 -27.12 15.79
CA THR A 387 16.74 -25.98 15.05
C THR A 387 15.60 -25.05 14.68
N PHE A 388 15.64 -23.86 15.22
CA PHE A 388 14.70 -22.78 14.93
C PHE A 388 15.22 -21.91 13.79
N SER A 389 14.30 -21.41 12.96
CA SER A 389 14.62 -20.58 11.80
C SER A 389 13.90 -19.25 11.89
N PHE A 390 14.61 -18.15 11.66
CA PHE A 390 14.11 -16.79 11.84
C PHE A 390 14.24 -15.99 10.55
N CYS A 391 13.33 -15.05 10.33
CA CYS A 391 13.35 -14.15 9.17
C CYS A 391 14.45 -13.09 9.29
N SER A 392 14.91 -12.79 10.51
CA SER A 392 15.88 -11.74 10.79
C SER A 392 16.60 -11.94 12.11
N GLN A 393 17.70 -11.22 12.31
CA GLN A 393 18.39 -11.15 13.59
C GLN A 393 17.50 -10.61 14.72
N HIS A 394 16.54 -9.72 14.37
CA HIS A 394 15.59 -9.20 15.37
C HIS A 394 14.71 -10.31 15.94
N CYS A 395 14.14 -11.16 15.08
CA CYS A 395 13.35 -12.30 15.55
C CYS A 395 14.21 -13.29 16.34
N LEU A 396 15.47 -13.52 15.92
CA LEU A 396 16.40 -14.32 16.68
C LEU A 396 16.64 -13.73 18.10
N HIS A 397 16.93 -12.43 18.21
CA HIS A 397 17.14 -11.77 19.50
C HIS A 397 15.87 -11.76 20.37
N ALA A 398 14.69 -11.55 19.79
CA ALA A 398 13.42 -11.64 20.51
C ALA A 398 13.18 -13.07 21.04
N PHE A 399 13.52 -14.09 20.25
CA PHE A 399 13.49 -15.48 20.68
C PHE A 399 14.50 -15.76 21.78
N GLU A 400 15.73 -15.25 21.70
CA GLU A 400 16.78 -15.42 22.72
C GLU A 400 16.42 -14.77 24.05
N ALA A 401 15.68 -13.65 24.02
CA ALA A 401 15.21 -12.96 25.21
C ALA A 401 14.14 -13.77 25.99
N GLU A 402 13.24 -14.46 25.26
CA GLU A 402 12.14 -15.24 25.85
C GLU A 402 11.92 -16.59 25.14
N PRO A 403 12.86 -17.54 25.16
CA PRO A 403 12.76 -18.78 24.38
C PRO A 403 11.53 -19.62 24.71
N GLN A 404 11.15 -19.65 25.97
CA GLN A 404 10.01 -20.45 26.45
C GLN A 404 8.67 -19.98 25.88
N ARG A 405 8.57 -18.71 25.51
CA ARG A 405 7.36 -18.14 24.90
C ARG A 405 7.13 -18.65 23.48
N TYR A 406 8.20 -19.03 22.78
CA TYR A 406 8.20 -19.39 21.38
C TYR A 406 8.53 -20.87 21.12
N SER A 407 9.01 -21.60 22.12
CA SER A 407 9.40 -23.01 22.03
C SER A 407 8.31 -23.99 22.42
N ALA A 408 7.17 -23.54 22.95
CA ALA A 408 6.03 -24.43 23.23
C ALA A 408 5.39 -24.85 21.90
N GLY A 409 5.80 -26.03 21.42
CA GLY A 409 5.26 -26.67 20.23
C GLY A 409 3.76 -26.90 20.39
N ASP A 410 3.03 -26.20 19.59
CA ASP A 410 1.77 -26.62 18.92
C ASP A 410 1.38 -25.48 18.00
N GLY A 411 1.24 -25.78 16.71
CA GLY A 411 1.13 -24.86 15.57
C GLY A 411 -0.06 -23.89 15.56
N GLU A 412 -0.39 -23.27 16.68
CA GLU A 412 -1.35 -22.17 16.73
C GLU A 412 -0.67 -20.81 16.47
N PRO A 413 -1.27 -19.96 15.64
CA PRO A 413 -0.76 -18.62 15.37
C PRO A 413 -0.73 -17.78 16.65
N ILE A 414 0.35 -17.06 16.86
CA ILE A 414 0.64 -16.17 18.01
C ILE A 414 -0.46 -15.12 18.27
N GLU A 415 -1.33 -14.80 17.29
CA GLU A 415 -2.47 -13.89 17.47
C GLU A 415 -3.45 -14.34 18.56
N ALA A 416 -3.61 -15.65 18.78
CA ALA A 416 -4.48 -16.18 19.84
C ALA A 416 -3.88 -16.04 21.24
N LYS A 417 -2.54 -16.04 21.36
CA LYS A 417 -1.86 -15.96 22.66
C LYS A 417 -1.64 -14.53 23.15
N VAL A 418 -1.51 -13.55 22.23
CA VAL A 418 -1.38 -12.13 22.60
C VAL A 418 -2.72 -11.55 23.08
N ALA A 419 -3.84 -12.02 22.55
CA ALA A 419 -5.17 -11.61 23.02
C ALA A 419 -5.51 -12.11 24.42
N ALA A 420 -4.95 -13.24 24.85
CA ALA A 420 -5.22 -13.83 26.17
C ALA A 420 -4.44 -13.17 27.32
N HIS A 421 -3.36 -12.42 27.04
CA HIS A 421 -2.52 -11.78 28.05
C HIS A 421 -2.83 -10.29 28.30
N HIS A 422 -3.69 -9.66 27.50
CA HIS A 422 -4.15 -8.29 27.73
C HIS A 422 -5.56 -8.18 28.35
N GLY A 423 -6.11 -9.26 28.81
CA GLY A 423 -7.44 -9.37 29.44
C GLY A 423 -7.38 -9.85 30.90
N GLY A 424 -6.34 -9.48 31.65
CA GLY A 424 -6.25 -9.75 33.07
C GLY A 424 -5.82 -8.51 33.85
#